data_021d3797e23a362de43760f70857d949
#
_entry.id   021d3797e23a362de43760f70857d949
#
_cell.length_a   1.000
_cell.length_b   1.000
_cell.length_c   1.000
_cell.angle_alpha   90.00
_cell.angle_beta   90.00
_cell.angle_gamma   90.00
#
_symmetry.space_group_name_H-M   'P 1'
#
loop_
_entity.id
_entity.type
_entity.pdbx_description
1 polymer ?
#
loop_
_entity_poly.entity_id
_entity_poly.type
_entity_poly.pdbx_seq_one_letter_code
_entity_poly.pdbx_strand_id
1 'polypeptide(L)'
;MDVKGAYLNGTLKETLYMRQPEGFPDGSDRVCHLIKTLYGLKQSGREWNAEFDTKMRRKGYKRSHVDPCVYIRSNQNKIAIITIWVDDLLLFADSAESMEEIKTDINSEWETTDLGEPTKIVGIEITMLPGKICISQKQNIQRILDRQGLADVSPVQMPLDPNVKIVANPDGNEGDRSNAYTQLLGELQYIATATRPDIAYAVNRLASYTANPSMQHQTALKRILRYLSGTRSRGITYNNVPDPLISFKGFSDAAYADWEDGKSTTGYVYIAAGGAITWRSGKQSVTAQLTTEAEYIAVWDAGKEESWLRNLYQDLGVMQQNPTMIMCDNTGAVAIAKNPLYHKWTKYIDPHFHWVREKVQAGRFQIEFCPTNDQTADILTKPLPRPKHIKHTREMGLSPV
;
A
#
# COMPACT_ATOMS: atom_id res chain seq x y z
N MET A 1 -3.37 20.86 -2.84
CA MET A 1 -3.68 22.01 -1.96
C MET A 1 -3.31 21.65 -0.53
N ASP A 2 -3.07 22.63 0.31
CA ASP A 2 -2.74 22.45 1.74
C ASP A 2 -3.73 23.28 2.58
N VAL A 3 -4.32 22.67 3.62
CA VAL A 3 -5.27 23.34 4.53
C VAL A 3 -4.51 23.90 5.72
N LYS A 4 -4.53 25.22 5.89
CA LYS A 4 -3.84 25.87 7.00
C LYS A 4 -4.39 25.42 8.35
N GLY A 5 -3.53 24.78 9.14
CA GLY A 5 -3.88 24.37 10.49
C GLY A 5 -5.10 23.44 10.55
N ALA A 6 -5.15 22.40 9.74
CA ALA A 6 -6.30 21.50 9.60
C ALA A 6 -6.88 21.06 10.94
N TYR A 7 -6.04 20.59 11.87
CA TYR A 7 -6.53 20.19 13.19
C TYR A 7 -7.13 21.31 14.02
N LEU A 8 -6.75 22.57 13.78
CA LEU A 8 -7.33 23.71 14.49
C LEU A 8 -8.76 24.04 14.06
N ASN A 9 -9.25 23.39 13.00
CA ASN A 9 -10.61 23.56 12.51
C ASN A 9 -11.61 22.58 13.17
N GLY A 10 -11.14 21.47 13.76
CA GLY A 10 -12.01 20.51 14.44
C GLY A 10 -12.57 21.08 15.76
N THR A 11 -13.83 20.79 16.07
CA THR A 11 -14.47 21.17 17.32
C THR A 11 -14.36 20.04 18.33
N LEU A 12 -13.85 20.34 19.53
CA LEU A 12 -13.79 19.34 20.61
C LEU A 12 -15.18 19.05 21.17
N LYS A 13 -15.48 17.78 21.36
CA LYS A 13 -16.69 17.30 22.03
C LYS A 13 -16.44 17.01 23.49
N GLU A 14 -15.20 16.69 23.84
CA GLU A 14 -14.76 16.40 25.20
C GLU A 14 -14.29 17.67 25.91
N THR A 15 -14.54 17.78 27.20
CA THR A 15 -14.00 18.87 28.02
C THR A 15 -12.54 18.60 28.34
N LEU A 16 -11.65 19.40 27.75
CA LEU A 16 -10.21 19.31 27.95
C LEU A 16 -9.62 20.61 28.44
N TYR A 17 -8.68 20.49 29.38
CA TYR A 17 -7.93 21.59 29.91
C TYR A 17 -6.44 21.45 29.62
N MET A 18 -5.78 22.56 29.34
CA MET A 18 -4.34 22.65 29.06
C MET A 18 -3.74 23.70 29.98
N ARG A 19 -2.51 23.51 30.42
CA ARG A 19 -1.76 24.58 31.09
C ARG A 19 -1.59 25.75 30.14
N GLN A 20 -1.47 26.98 30.69
CA GLN A 20 -1.19 28.15 29.88
C GLN A 20 0.10 27.91 29.06
N PRO A 21 0.11 28.26 27.77
CA PRO A 21 1.27 28.08 26.92
C PRO A 21 2.47 28.87 27.41
N GLU A 22 3.66 28.34 27.22
CA GLU A 22 4.92 29.03 27.50
C GLU A 22 4.97 30.37 26.73
N GLY A 23 5.30 31.46 27.39
CA GLY A 23 5.28 32.80 26.78
C GLY A 23 3.95 33.56 26.87
N PHE A 24 2.86 32.89 27.29
CA PHE A 24 1.53 33.50 27.47
C PHE A 24 0.92 33.28 28.88
N PRO A 25 1.71 33.27 29.97
CA PRO A 25 1.13 33.19 31.31
C PRO A 25 0.43 34.51 31.64
N ASP A 26 -0.76 34.46 32.22
CA ASP A 26 -1.47 35.64 32.74
C ASP A 26 -1.17 35.92 34.21
N GLY A 27 -0.20 35.23 34.79
CA GLY A 27 0.19 35.39 36.20
C GLY A 27 -0.75 34.70 37.20
N SER A 28 -1.72 33.93 36.74
CA SER A 28 -2.66 33.17 37.59
C SER A 28 -2.49 31.67 37.43
N ASP A 29 -3.07 30.89 38.35
CA ASP A 29 -3.13 29.42 38.29
C ASP A 29 -4.24 28.90 37.35
N ARG A 30 -4.82 29.77 36.53
CA ARG A 30 -5.87 29.36 35.57
C ARG A 30 -5.31 28.45 34.46
N VAL A 31 -6.18 27.57 33.98
CA VAL A 31 -5.91 26.70 32.85
C VAL A 31 -6.75 27.09 31.64
N CYS A 32 -6.29 26.78 30.45
CA CYS A 32 -7.03 27.00 29.20
C CYS A 32 -8.04 25.87 29.00
N HIS A 33 -9.31 26.19 28.85
CA HIS A 33 -10.33 25.27 28.37
C HIS A 33 -10.28 25.24 26.84
N LEU A 34 -9.97 24.06 26.27
CA LEU A 34 -9.87 23.89 24.84
C LEU A 34 -11.27 23.74 24.23
N ILE A 35 -11.59 24.56 23.24
CA ILE A 35 -12.84 24.50 22.46
C ILE A 35 -12.61 23.92 21.05
N LYS A 36 -11.38 23.99 20.54
CA LYS A 36 -10.94 23.40 19.27
C LYS A 36 -9.83 22.38 19.47
N THR A 37 -9.69 21.49 18.52
CA THR A 37 -8.60 20.51 18.52
C THR A 37 -7.24 21.18 18.30
N LEU A 38 -6.18 20.54 18.79
CA LEU A 38 -4.78 20.94 18.62
C LEU A 38 -3.95 19.78 18.09
N TYR A 39 -2.85 20.08 17.43
CA TYR A 39 -1.85 19.07 17.10
C TYR A 39 -1.34 18.39 18.37
N GLY A 40 -1.25 17.06 18.34
CA GLY A 40 -0.84 16.23 19.48
C GLY A 40 -1.99 15.63 20.31
N LEU A 41 -3.23 16.09 20.17
CA LEU A 41 -4.37 15.44 20.82
C LEU A 41 -4.79 14.20 20.04
N LYS A 42 -5.10 13.10 20.72
CA LYS A 42 -5.50 11.82 20.10
C LYS A 42 -6.76 11.92 19.22
N GLN A 43 -7.70 12.77 19.58
CA GLN A 43 -8.99 12.96 18.90
C GLN A 43 -8.94 13.95 17.73
N SER A 44 -7.87 14.74 17.58
CA SER A 44 -7.81 15.81 16.58
C SER A 44 -8.07 15.33 15.15
N GLY A 45 -7.47 14.20 14.77
CA GLY A 45 -7.70 13.62 13.44
C GLY A 45 -9.16 13.18 13.20
N ARG A 46 -9.81 12.62 14.23
CA ARG A 46 -11.23 12.22 14.16
C ARG A 46 -12.14 13.44 13.99
N GLU A 47 -11.97 14.47 14.81
CA GLU A 47 -12.82 15.66 14.77
C GLU A 47 -12.59 16.47 13.50
N TRP A 48 -11.35 16.58 13.03
CA TRP A 48 -11.04 17.19 11.73
C TRP A 48 -11.69 16.44 10.58
N ASN A 49 -11.59 15.11 10.53
CA ASN A 49 -12.24 14.32 9.49
C ASN A 49 -13.76 14.46 9.52
N ALA A 50 -14.38 14.54 10.71
CA ALA A 50 -15.82 14.75 10.86
C ALA A 50 -16.25 16.13 10.37
N GLU A 51 -15.46 17.17 10.62
CA GLU A 51 -15.69 18.52 10.14
C GLU A 51 -15.60 18.57 8.61
N PHE A 52 -14.53 17.99 8.05
CA PHE A 52 -14.33 17.90 6.61
C PHE A 52 -15.47 17.13 5.92
N ASP A 53 -15.85 15.96 6.43
CA ASP A 53 -16.95 15.15 5.91
C ASP A 53 -18.27 15.94 5.89
N THR A 54 -18.59 16.63 6.98
CA THR A 54 -19.81 17.41 7.09
C THR A 54 -19.90 18.51 6.05
N LYS A 55 -18.81 19.25 5.84
CA LYS A 55 -18.77 20.37 4.89
C LYS A 55 -18.75 19.89 3.44
N MET A 56 -17.95 18.87 3.12
CA MET A 56 -17.91 18.34 1.75
C MET A 56 -19.23 17.70 1.34
N ARG A 57 -19.94 17.03 2.25
CA ARG A 57 -21.30 16.53 1.96
C ARG A 57 -22.28 17.65 1.66
N ARG A 58 -22.21 18.79 2.33
CA ARG A 58 -23.02 19.98 2.04
C ARG A 58 -22.75 20.54 0.63
N LYS A 59 -21.50 20.38 0.14
CA LYS A 59 -21.08 20.75 -1.21
C LYS A 59 -21.43 19.69 -2.28
N GLY A 60 -22.14 18.62 -1.88
CA GLY A 60 -22.60 17.56 -2.78
C GLY A 60 -21.61 16.44 -3.05
N TYR A 61 -20.49 16.40 -2.33
CA TYR A 61 -19.55 15.26 -2.40
C TYR A 61 -20.08 14.08 -1.60
N LYS A 62 -19.85 12.88 -2.11
CA LYS A 62 -20.11 11.62 -1.43
C LYS A 62 -18.79 11.06 -0.96
N ARG A 63 -18.69 10.67 0.31
CA ARG A 63 -17.53 9.94 0.83
C ARG A 63 -17.57 8.51 0.31
N SER A 64 -16.43 7.97 -0.13
CA SER A 64 -16.31 6.58 -0.51
C SER A 64 -16.71 5.64 0.63
N HIS A 65 -17.29 4.49 0.27
CA HIS A 65 -17.69 3.46 1.23
C HIS A 65 -16.49 2.65 1.74
N VAL A 66 -15.41 2.59 0.95
CA VAL A 66 -14.24 1.75 1.24
C VAL A 66 -13.03 2.54 1.73
N ASP A 67 -12.97 3.85 1.45
CA ASP A 67 -11.92 4.73 1.96
C ASP A 67 -12.51 6.05 2.46
N PRO A 68 -12.49 6.29 3.78
CA PRO A 68 -13.07 7.51 4.38
C PRO A 68 -12.31 8.79 4.02
N CYS A 69 -11.15 8.71 3.38
CA CYS A 69 -10.37 9.86 2.94
C CYS A 69 -10.64 10.24 1.47
N VAL A 70 -11.54 9.55 0.78
CA VAL A 70 -11.89 9.81 -0.63
C VAL A 70 -13.30 10.36 -0.73
N TYR A 71 -13.43 11.49 -1.42
CA TYR A 71 -14.70 12.19 -1.67
C TYR A 71 -14.91 12.37 -3.16
N ILE A 72 -16.10 12.05 -3.65
CA ILE A 72 -16.44 12.05 -5.07
C ILE A 72 -17.70 12.85 -5.30
N ARG A 73 -17.69 13.73 -6.29
CA ARG A 73 -18.88 14.39 -6.84
C ARG A 73 -18.95 14.09 -8.34
N SER A 74 -20.04 13.49 -8.76
CA SER A 74 -20.31 13.20 -10.17
C SER A 74 -21.65 13.85 -10.58
N ASN A 75 -21.60 14.80 -11.52
CA ASN A 75 -22.76 15.49 -12.06
C ASN A 75 -22.64 15.56 -13.58
N GLN A 76 -23.65 15.07 -14.31
CA GLN A 76 -23.77 15.23 -15.77
C GLN A 76 -22.46 14.94 -16.54
N ASN A 77 -21.81 13.82 -16.26
CA ASN A 77 -20.50 13.40 -16.82
C ASN A 77 -19.27 14.22 -16.32
N LYS A 78 -19.42 15.15 -15.38
CA LYS A 78 -18.27 15.78 -14.72
C LYS A 78 -17.92 15.00 -13.47
N ILE A 79 -16.63 14.69 -13.31
CA ILE A 79 -16.10 13.96 -12.14
C ILE A 79 -15.13 14.86 -11.38
N ALA A 80 -15.36 14.99 -10.09
CA ALA A 80 -14.50 15.69 -9.15
C ALA A 80 -14.16 14.75 -7.98
N ILE A 81 -12.88 14.52 -7.73
CA ILE A 81 -12.39 13.65 -6.66
C ILE A 81 -11.46 14.44 -5.76
N ILE A 82 -11.64 14.32 -4.45
CA ILE A 82 -10.78 14.88 -3.42
C ILE A 82 -10.26 13.72 -2.58
N THR A 83 -8.95 13.64 -2.41
CA THR A 83 -8.36 12.76 -1.39
C THR A 83 -7.70 13.62 -0.30
N ILE A 84 -7.92 13.26 0.96
CA ILE A 84 -7.42 14.02 2.11
C ILE A 84 -6.43 13.20 2.93
N TRP A 85 -5.29 13.80 3.26
CA TRP A 85 -4.34 13.29 4.23
C TRP A 85 -3.96 14.41 5.21
N VAL A 86 -4.67 14.48 6.31
CA VAL A 86 -4.56 15.54 7.32
C VAL A 86 -4.74 16.93 6.70
N ASP A 87 -3.66 17.64 6.42
CA ASP A 87 -3.63 19.00 5.85
C ASP A 87 -3.54 18.97 4.32
N ASP A 88 -2.99 17.86 3.75
CA ASP A 88 -2.75 17.70 2.32
C ASP A 88 -3.99 17.21 1.58
N LEU A 89 -4.34 17.89 0.48
CA LEU A 89 -5.42 17.51 -0.42
C LEU A 89 -4.87 17.24 -1.83
N LEU A 90 -5.19 16.07 -2.41
CA LEU A 90 -5.07 15.85 -3.84
C LEU A 90 -6.43 15.98 -4.51
N LEU A 91 -6.46 16.77 -5.56
CA LEU A 91 -7.66 17.06 -6.34
C LEU A 91 -7.53 16.46 -7.73
N PHE A 92 -8.59 15.82 -8.19
CA PHE A 92 -8.68 15.28 -9.54
C PHE A 92 -9.97 15.72 -10.16
N ALA A 93 -9.90 16.17 -11.42
CA ALA A 93 -11.05 16.62 -12.19
C ALA A 93 -10.85 16.24 -13.66
N ASP A 94 -11.96 16.11 -14.37
CA ASP A 94 -12.01 15.84 -15.81
C ASP A 94 -11.80 17.11 -16.66
N SER A 95 -11.91 18.29 -16.07
CA SER A 95 -11.76 19.57 -16.76
C SER A 95 -11.19 20.65 -15.85
N ALA A 96 -10.64 21.70 -16.45
CA ALA A 96 -10.16 22.87 -15.71
C ALA A 96 -11.29 23.56 -14.94
N GLU A 97 -12.50 23.60 -15.51
CA GLU A 97 -13.69 24.18 -14.86
C GLU A 97 -14.05 23.39 -13.60
N SER A 98 -14.12 22.05 -13.68
CA SER A 98 -14.37 21.18 -12.52
C SER A 98 -13.27 21.34 -11.46
N MET A 99 -12.03 21.54 -11.87
CA MET A 99 -10.92 21.79 -10.94
C MET A 99 -11.11 23.11 -10.18
N GLU A 100 -11.49 24.19 -10.86
CA GLU A 100 -11.73 25.49 -10.20
C GLU A 100 -12.98 25.45 -9.30
N GLU A 101 -14.00 24.66 -9.65
CA GLU A 101 -15.13 24.40 -8.77
C GLU A 101 -14.70 23.72 -7.46
N ILE A 102 -13.86 22.67 -7.53
CA ILE A 102 -13.33 21.98 -6.34
C ILE A 102 -12.57 22.97 -5.45
N LYS A 103 -11.65 23.74 -6.05
CA LYS A 103 -10.86 24.74 -5.31
C LYS A 103 -11.73 25.79 -4.63
N THR A 104 -12.76 26.27 -5.32
CA THR A 104 -13.73 27.22 -4.78
C THR A 104 -14.50 26.62 -3.61
N ASP A 105 -14.98 25.39 -3.73
CA ASP A 105 -15.69 24.71 -2.66
C ASP A 105 -14.82 24.59 -1.39
N ILE A 106 -13.55 24.20 -1.53
CA ILE A 106 -12.62 24.05 -0.41
C ILE A 106 -12.27 25.42 0.19
N ASN A 107 -11.93 26.41 -0.65
CA ASN A 107 -11.55 27.77 -0.20
C ASN A 107 -12.69 28.50 0.50
N SER A 108 -13.96 28.17 0.20
CA SER A 108 -15.11 28.76 0.90
C SER A 108 -15.27 28.28 2.34
N GLU A 109 -14.63 27.16 2.70
CA GLU A 109 -14.76 26.52 4.01
C GLU A 109 -13.50 26.67 4.88
N TRP A 110 -12.32 26.74 4.27
CA TRP A 110 -11.04 26.82 4.99
C TRP A 110 -10.04 27.73 4.27
N GLU A 111 -9.12 28.28 5.05
CA GLU A 111 -7.94 28.94 4.49
C GLU A 111 -6.98 27.89 3.96
N THR A 112 -6.66 27.97 2.66
CA THR A 112 -5.81 26.98 1.99
C THR A 112 -4.73 27.63 1.14
N THR A 113 -3.73 26.84 0.78
CA THR A 113 -2.71 27.22 -0.19
C THR A 113 -2.83 26.29 -1.41
N ASP A 114 -3.04 26.85 -2.60
CA ASP A 114 -2.96 26.09 -3.84
C ASP A 114 -1.50 25.91 -4.23
N LEU A 115 -1.05 24.66 -4.26
CA LEU A 115 0.33 24.28 -4.60
C LEU A 115 0.51 23.96 -6.09
N GLY A 116 -0.54 24.07 -6.92
CA GLY A 116 -0.53 23.72 -8.33
C GLY A 116 -0.47 22.22 -8.58
N GLU A 117 0.21 21.81 -9.67
CA GLU A 117 0.41 20.40 -9.97
C GLU A 117 1.20 19.70 -8.86
N PRO A 118 0.75 18.50 -8.41
CA PRO A 118 1.41 17.81 -7.33
C PRO A 118 2.76 17.24 -7.78
N THR A 119 3.82 17.65 -7.10
CA THR A 119 5.17 17.09 -7.26
C THR A 119 5.54 16.11 -6.16
N LYS A 120 4.82 16.18 -5.03
CA LYS A 120 5.07 15.31 -3.87
C LYS A 120 3.83 15.29 -2.97
N ILE A 121 3.52 14.10 -2.43
CA ILE A 121 2.53 13.92 -1.37
C ILE A 121 2.99 12.82 -0.41
N VAL A 122 2.86 13.05 0.90
CA VAL A 122 3.21 12.08 1.96
C VAL A 122 4.61 11.46 1.75
N GLY A 123 5.57 12.23 1.24
CA GLY A 123 6.92 11.73 0.96
C GLY A 123 7.09 10.92 -0.33
N ILE A 124 6.04 10.73 -1.12
CA ILE A 124 6.06 10.13 -2.46
C ILE A 124 6.22 11.25 -3.49
N GLU A 125 7.22 11.16 -4.34
CA GLU A 125 7.47 12.07 -5.45
C GLU A 125 6.58 11.68 -6.63
N ILE A 126 5.97 12.68 -7.26
CA ILE A 126 5.10 12.52 -8.43
C ILE A 126 5.76 13.24 -9.61
N THR A 127 5.97 12.53 -10.69
CA THR A 127 6.51 13.09 -11.94
C THR A 127 5.46 12.92 -13.03
N MET A 128 4.96 14.04 -13.53
CA MET A 128 4.03 14.09 -14.66
C MET A 128 4.84 14.13 -15.95
N LEU A 129 4.59 13.18 -16.84
CA LEU A 129 5.22 13.08 -18.17
C LEU A 129 4.13 12.98 -19.23
N PRO A 130 4.39 13.36 -20.49
CA PRO A 130 3.42 13.20 -21.56
C PRO A 130 2.89 11.75 -21.64
N GLY A 131 1.61 11.55 -21.35
CA GLY A 131 0.96 10.24 -21.35
C GLY A 131 1.38 9.28 -20.22
N LYS A 132 2.06 9.75 -19.17
CA LYS A 132 2.53 8.92 -18.07
C LYS A 132 2.55 9.67 -16.76
N ILE A 133 2.29 8.95 -15.67
CA ILE A 133 2.54 9.43 -14.30
C ILE A 133 3.51 8.46 -13.65
N CYS A 134 4.54 8.98 -13.02
CA CYS A 134 5.48 8.17 -12.26
C CYS A 134 5.49 8.56 -10.80
N ILE A 135 5.46 7.57 -9.90
CA ILE A 135 5.59 7.77 -8.45
C ILE A 135 6.88 7.13 -7.96
N SER A 136 7.63 7.85 -7.13
CA SER A 136 8.92 7.37 -6.60
C SER A 136 9.18 7.89 -5.18
N GLN A 137 10.22 7.37 -4.55
CA GLN A 137 10.74 7.85 -3.26
C GLN A 137 12.26 8.04 -3.32
N LYS A 138 12.77 8.54 -4.44
CA LYS A 138 14.20 8.71 -4.70
C LYS A 138 14.89 9.54 -3.62
N GLN A 139 14.31 10.67 -3.22
CA GLN A 139 14.89 11.54 -2.18
C GLN A 139 14.88 10.86 -0.81
N ASN A 140 13.81 10.11 -0.49
CA ASN A 140 13.73 9.39 0.77
C ASN A 140 14.78 8.27 0.84
N ILE A 141 14.94 7.51 -0.25
CA ILE A 141 15.97 6.47 -0.37
C ILE A 141 17.36 7.11 -0.22
N GLN A 142 17.64 8.22 -0.90
CA GLN A 142 18.93 8.92 -0.79
C GLN A 142 19.22 9.34 0.66
N ARG A 143 18.25 9.97 1.34
CA ARG A 143 18.40 10.37 2.74
C ARG A 143 18.73 9.20 3.67
N ILE A 144 18.13 8.03 3.44
CA ILE A 144 18.44 6.83 4.22
C ILE A 144 19.85 6.35 3.94
N LEU A 145 20.28 6.31 2.68
CA LEU A 145 21.64 5.91 2.29
C LEU A 145 22.70 6.83 2.87
N ASP A 146 22.49 8.15 2.82
CA ASP A 146 23.39 9.15 3.38
C ASP A 146 23.55 8.96 4.90
N ARG A 147 22.45 8.82 5.63
CA ARG A 147 22.45 8.61 7.07
C ARG A 147 23.13 7.30 7.47
N GLN A 148 23.03 6.26 6.64
CA GLN A 148 23.67 4.97 6.89
C GLN A 148 25.13 4.92 6.39
N GLY A 149 25.66 6.00 5.80
CA GLY A 149 27.01 6.03 5.23
C GLY A 149 27.18 5.11 4.00
N LEU A 150 26.09 4.86 3.26
CA LEU A 150 26.05 3.93 2.13
C LEU A 150 25.75 4.63 0.79
N ALA A 151 25.97 5.94 0.69
CA ALA A 151 25.72 6.69 -0.53
C ALA A 151 26.52 6.17 -1.74
N ASP A 152 27.80 5.83 -1.51
CA ASP A 152 28.74 5.39 -2.54
C ASP A 152 29.03 3.87 -2.49
N VAL A 153 28.18 3.11 -1.82
CA VAL A 153 28.36 1.65 -1.70
C VAL A 153 28.17 0.97 -3.06
N SER A 154 28.99 -0.04 -3.34
CA SER A 154 28.86 -0.89 -4.54
C SER A 154 27.48 -1.57 -4.54
N PRO A 155 26.64 -1.32 -5.58
CA PRO A 155 25.28 -1.85 -5.63
C PRO A 155 25.25 -3.37 -5.84
N VAL A 156 24.15 -3.98 -5.43
CA VAL A 156 23.82 -5.38 -5.73
C VAL A 156 22.58 -5.45 -6.60
N GLN A 157 22.40 -6.58 -7.31
CA GLN A 157 21.35 -6.72 -8.31
C GLN A 157 20.01 -7.25 -7.76
N MET A 158 20.01 -7.77 -6.53
CA MET A 158 18.84 -8.36 -5.87
C MET A 158 18.83 -7.99 -4.39
N PRO A 159 17.64 -7.72 -3.81
CA PRO A 159 17.52 -7.30 -2.41
C PRO A 159 17.90 -8.40 -1.41
N LEU A 160 17.62 -9.67 -1.74
CA LEU A 160 18.10 -10.84 -0.99
C LEU A 160 18.86 -11.80 -1.91
N ASP A 161 19.72 -12.61 -1.32
CA ASP A 161 20.41 -13.69 -2.02
C ASP A 161 19.55 -14.94 -2.02
N PRO A 162 19.20 -15.50 -3.21
CA PRO A 162 18.39 -16.72 -3.28
C PRO A 162 19.04 -17.95 -2.62
N ASN A 163 20.36 -17.94 -2.44
CA ASN A 163 21.11 -19.03 -1.83
C ASN A 163 21.25 -18.90 -0.30
N VAL A 164 20.80 -17.78 0.29
CA VAL A 164 20.92 -17.53 1.72
C VAL A 164 19.55 -17.63 2.38
N LYS A 165 19.34 -18.65 3.18
CA LYS A 165 18.14 -18.78 4.00
C LYS A 165 18.22 -17.87 5.22
N ILE A 166 17.26 -16.97 5.33
CA ILE A 166 17.09 -16.12 6.53
C ILE A 166 16.28 -16.92 7.55
N VAL A 167 16.86 -17.14 8.73
CA VAL A 167 16.26 -17.93 9.81
C VAL A 167 16.33 -17.18 11.14
N ALA A 168 15.50 -17.57 12.10
CA ALA A 168 15.52 -17.00 13.45
C ALA A 168 16.95 -17.10 14.06
N ASN A 169 17.24 -16.20 14.99
CA ASN A 169 18.52 -16.25 15.72
C ASN A 169 18.57 -17.54 16.55
N PRO A 170 19.39 -18.56 16.17
CA PRO A 170 19.25 -19.89 16.74
C PRO A 170 19.82 -20.02 18.15
N ASP A 171 20.80 -19.18 18.51
CA ASP A 171 21.65 -19.44 19.66
C ASP A 171 21.29 -18.64 20.92
N GLY A 172 20.14 -17.97 20.93
CA GLY A 172 19.77 -17.09 22.04
C GLY A 172 20.81 -15.98 22.32
N ASN A 173 21.81 -15.86 21.43
CA ASN A 173 22.78 -14.79 21.51
C ASN A 173 22.03 -13.47 21.53
N GLU A 174 22.41 -12.57 22.44
CA GLU A 174 21.81 -11.25 22.49
C GLU A 174 21.98 -10.60 21.11
N GLY A 175 20.87 -10.54 20.36
CA GLY A 175 20.81 -9.80 19.11
C GLY A 175 21.02 -8.32 19.40
N ASP A 176 21.25 -7.55 18.35
CA ASP A 176 21.29 -6.10 18.46
C ASP A 176 19.92 -5.58 18.91
N ARG A 177 19.77 -5.35 20.19
CA ARG A 177 18.60 -4.72 20.81
C ARG A 177 18.58 -3.20 20.59
N SER A 178 19.52 -2.66 19.80
CA SER A 178 19.47 -1.26 19.42
C SER A 178 18.20 -0.95 18.61
N ASN A 179 17.61 0.19 18.87
CA ASN A 179 16.45 0.67 18.08
C ASN A 179 16.82 0.92 16.60
N ALA A 180 18.11 0.88 16.24
CA ALA A 180 18.60 1.18 14.90
C ALA A 180 18.08 0.20 13.84
N TYR A 181 18.05 -1.11 14.12
CA TYR A 181 17.50 -2.12 13.22
C TYR A 181 16.01 -1.86 12.96
N THR A 182 15.25 -1.71 14.03
CA THR A 182 13.78 -1.49 13.96
C THR A 182 13.44 -0.19 13.25
N GLN A 183 14.20 0.88 13.52
CA GLN A 183 14.00 2.18 12.86
C GLN A 183 14.25 2.08 11.35
N LEU A 184 15.39 1.51 10.95
CA LEU A 184 15.73 1.35 9.54
C LEU A 184 14.73 0.45 8.82
N LEU A 185 14.31 -0.64 9.45
CA LEU A 185 13.31 -1.55 8.92
C LEU A 185 11.96 -0.84 8.70
N GLY A 186 11.52 -0.01 9.65
CA GLY A 186 10.30 0.80 9.51
C GLY A 186 10.34 1.76 8.32
N GLU A 187 11.50 2.39 8.07
CA GLU A 187 11.69 3.25 6.89
C GLU A 187 11.65 2.45 5.58
N LEU A 188 12.29 1.28 5.55
CA LEU A 188 12.24 0.38 4.40
C LEU A 188 10.83 -0.19 4.17
N GLN A 189 10.08 -0.44 5.25
CA GLN A 189 8.68 -0.87 5.16
C GLN A 189 7.83 0.19 4.46
N TYR A 190 8.01 1.47 4.80
CA TYR A 190 7.32 2.56 4.12
C TYR A 190 7.67 2.63 2.62
N ILE A 191 8.95 2.46 2.27
CA ILE A 191 9.38 2.40 0.86
C ILE A 191 8.77 1.20 0.13
N ALA A 192 8.78 0.02 0.77
CA ALA A 192 8.25 -1.22 0.20
C ALA A 192 6.75 -1.17 -0.05
N THR A 193 5.99 -0.49 0.81
CA THR A 193 4.52 -0.40 0.71
C THR A 193 4.04 0.73 -0.18
N ALA A 194 4.85 1.77 -0.39
CA ALA A 194 4.44 2.96 -1.13
C ALA A 194 4.82 2.93 -2.62
N THR A 195 6.07 2.53 -2.96
CA THR A 195 6.57 2.64 -4.35
C THR A 195 7.51 1.51 -4.79
N ARG A 196 7.91 0.60 -3.88
CA ARG A 196 8.94 -0.41 -4.17
C ARG A 196 8.47 -1.84 -3.82
N PRO A 197 7.49 -2.37 -4.56
CA PRO A 197 7.05 -3.77 -4.41
C PRO A 197 8.19 -4.79 -4.56
N ASP A 198 9.22 -4.47 -5.30
CA ASP A 198 10.39 -5.30 -5.56
C ASP A 198 11.25 -5.62 -4.32
N ILE A 199 11.09 -4.88 -3.22
CA ILE A 199 11.73 -5.18 -1.94
C ILE A 199 10.74 -5.70 -0.88
N ALA A 200 9.44 -5.79 -1.18
CA ALA A 200 8.40 -6.08 -0.19
C ALA A 200 8.62 -7.42 0.53
N TYR A 201 8.97 -8.48 -0.19
CA TYR A 201 9.30 -9.77 0.41
C TYR A 201 10.51 -9.67 1.36
N ALA A 202 11.59 -9.03 0.90
CA ALA A 202 12.83 -8.91 1.67
C ALA A 202 12.59 -8.16 3.00
N VAL A 203 11.86 -7.07 2.94
CA VAL A 203 11.52 -6.25 4.11
C VAL A 203 10.59 -7.01 5.06
N ASN A 204 9.54 -7.65 4.53
CA ASN A 204 8.61 -8.44 5.32
C ASN A 204 9.30 -9.62 6.04
N ARG A 205 10.19 -10.34 5.33
CA ARG A 205 10.96 -11.45 5.91
C ARG A 205 11.79 -10.97 7.10
N LEU A 206 12.49 -9.84 6.97
CA LEU A 206 13.31 -9.27 8.03
C LEU A 206 12.50 -8.67 9.18
N ALA A 207 11.29 -8.19 8.91
CA ALA A 207 10.39 -7.66 9.93
C ALA A 207 10.01 -8.70 10.99
N SER A 208 9.93 -9.97 10.61
CA SER A 208 9.59 -11.06 11.53
C SER A 208 10.66 -11.32 12.60
N TYR A 209 11.87 -10.83 12.41
CA TYR A 209 13.00 -11.02 13.34
C TYR A 209 13.33 -9.77 14.16
N THR A 210 12.45 -8.77 14.16
CA THR A 210 12.67 -7.48 14.85
C THR A 210 12.89 -7.63 16.37
N ALA A 211 12.28 -8.64 17.00
CA ALA A 211 12.40 -8.87 18.43
C ALA A 211 13.83 -9.34 18.85
N ASN A 212 14.53 -10.06 17.97
CA ASN A 212 15.88 -10.59 18.25
C ASN A 212 16.69 -10.71 16.94
N PRO A 213 17.11 -9.58 16.32
CA PRO A 213 17.84 -9.62 15.05
C PRO A 213 19.28 -10.09 15.25
N SER A 214 19.72 -11.05 14.44
CA SER A 214 21.11 -11.51 14.40
C SER A 214 21.98 -10.66 13.45
N MET A 215 23.29 -10.92 13.41
CA MET A 215 24.21 -10.33 12.43
C MET A 215 23.81 -10.68 10.98
N GLN A 216 23.21 -11.87 10.75
CA GLN A 216 22.69 -12.27 9.45
C GLN A 216 21.56 -11.32 9.01
N HIS A 217 20.63 -10.96 9.90
CA HIS A 217 19.54 -10.04 9.61
C HIS A 217 20.03 -8.63 9.30
N GLN A 218 21.04 -8.13 10.06
CA GLN A 218 21.67 -6.83 9.78
C GLN A 218 22.37 -6.82 8.42
N THR A 219 23.07 -7.91 8.08
CA THR A 219 23.75 -8.06 6.78
C THR A 219 22.73 -8.07 5.64
N ALA A 220 21.62 -8.78 5.81
CA ALA A 220 20.55 -8.79 4.84
C ALA A 220 19.87 -7.41 4.69
N LEU A 221 19.69 -6.68 5.79
CA LEU A 221 19.16 -5.31 5.76
C LEU A 221 20.09 -4.35 5.01
N LYS A 222 21.40 -4.42 5.26
CA LYS A 222 22.42 -3.66 4.50
C LYS A 222 22.43 -4.05 3.00
N ARG A 223 22.13 -5.32 2.67
CA ARG A 223 22.01 -5.75 1.29
C ARG A 223 20.81 -5.09 0.58
N ILE A 224 19.67 -4.91 1.25
CA ILE A 224 18.53 -4.15 0.70
C ILE A 224 18.97 -2.71 0.39
N LEU A 225 19.70 -2.06 1.28
CA LEU A 225 20.22 -0.70 1.03
C LEU A 225 21.16 -0.65 -0.18
N ARG A 226 22.05 -1.63 -0.34
CA ARG A 226 22.92 -1.75 -1.52
C ARG A 226 22.12 -1.97 -2.81
N TYR A 227 21.01 -2.70 -2.76
CA TYR A 227 20.10 -2.83 -3.89
C TYR A 227 19.41 -1.51 -4.21
N LEU A 228 18.94 -0.80 -3.19
CA LEU A 228 18.31 0.50 -3.34
C LEU A 228 19.29 1.57 -3.86
N SER A 229 20.58 1.55 -3.48
CA SER A 229 21.58 2.49 -4.01
C SER A 229 21.71 2.38 -5.53
N GLY A 230 21.70 1.17 -6.08
CA GLY A 230 21.75 0.93 -7.53
C GLY A 230 20.41 1.11 -8.26
N THR A 231 19.32 1.25 -7.53
CA THR A 231 17.96 1.34 -8.10
C THR A 231 17.16 2.51 -7.54
N ARG A 232 17.81 3.50 -6.93
CA ARG A 232 17.17 4.65 -6.28
C ARG A 232 16.28 5.48 -7.19
N SER A 233 16.60 5.53 -8.49
CA SER A 233 15.83 6.25 -9.50
C SER A 233 14.62 5.46 -10.01
N ARG A 234 14.37 4.23 -9.54
CA ARG A 234 13.19 3.48 -9.98
C ARG A 234 11.94 3.97 -9.26
N GLY A 235 10.88 4.11 -10.06
CA GLY A 235 9.52 4.39 -9.59
C GLY A 235 8.51 3.56 -10.36
N ILE A 236 7.27 3.51 -9.90
CA ILE A 236 6.17 2.87 -10.61
C ILE A 236 5.63 3.87 -11.63
N THR A 237 5.55 3.44 -12.88
CA THR A 237 5.05 4.23 -14.00
C THR A 237 3.68 3.73 -14.43
N TYR A 238 2.71 4.63 -14.48
CA TYR A 238 1.38 4.40 -15.00
C TYR A 238 1.24 5.10 -16.33
N ASN A 239 0.78 4.36 -17.35
CA ASN A 239 0.59 4.89 -18.68
C ASN A 239 -0.83 5.43 -18.84
N ASN A 240 -0.99 6.48 -19.64
CA ASN A 240 -2.33 6.88 -20.08
C ASN A 240 -2.88 5.80 -21.02
N VAL A 241 -3.89 5.11 -20.58
CA VAL A 241 -4.59 4.08 -21.38
C VAL A 241 -5.83 4.74 -21.95
N PRO A 242 -5.99 4.78 -23.27
CA PRO A 242 -7.13 5.43 -23.90
C PRO A 242 -8.46 4.71 -23.68
N ASP A 243 -8.46 3.60 -22.98
CA ASP A 243 -9.67 2.83 -22.68
C ASP A 243 -10.39 3.44 -21.46
N PRO A 244 -11.68 3.87 -21.59
CA PRO A 244 -12.47 4.33 -20.45
C PRO A 244 -12.70 3.22 -19.40
N LEU A 245 -12.40 1.96 -19.73
CA LEU A 245 -12.46 0.81 -18.85
C LEU A 245 -11.07 0.43 -18.37
N ILE A 246 -10.48 1.21 -17.47
CA ILE A 246 -9.22 0.84 -16.80
C ILE A 246 -9.46 -0.45 -16.03
N SER A 247 -9.14 -1.58 -16.64
CA SER A 247 -9.20 -2.89 -16.00
C SER A 247 -7.90 -3.12 -15.19
N PHE A 248 -8.00 -3.88 -14.13
CA PHE A 248 -6.84 -4.35 -13.39
C PHE A 248 -6.77 -5.88 -13.39
N LYS A 249 -5.56 -6.39 -13.36
CA LYS A 249 -5.26 -7.83 -13.35
C LYS A 249 -4.46 -8.17 -12.09
N GLY A 250 -4.85 -9.25 -11.42
CA GLY A 250 -4.18 -9.77 -10.23
C GLY A 250 -3.24 -10.93 -10.54
N PHE A 251 -2.22 -11.10 -9.70
CA PHE A 251 -1.36 -12.28 -9.60
C PHE A 251 -1.30 -12.72 -8.14
N SER A 252 -1.35 -14.02 -7.88
CA SER A 252 -1.32 -14.58 -6.54
C SER A 252 -0.41 -15.80 -6.51
N ASP A 253 0.50 -15.88 -5.54
CA ASP A 253 1.47 -16.94 -5.32
C ASP A 253 1.64 -17.27 -3.85
N ALA A 254 2.09 -18.48 -3.52
CA ALA A 254 2.49 -18.86 -2.18
C ALA A 254 3.83 -19.61 -2.14
N ALA A 255 4.73 -19.21 -1.25
CA ALA A 255 5.87 -20.08 -0.89
C ALA A 255 5.45 -21.01 0.26
N TYR A 256 5.29 -22.30 -0.07
CA TYR A 256 4.83 -23.32 0.87
C TYR A 256 5.86 -23.62 1.94
N ALA A 257 5.44 -23.59 3.22
CA ALA A 257 6.22 -23.99 4.41
C ALA A 257 7.64 -23.38 4.46
N ASP A 258 7.78 -22.13 4.02
CA ASP A 258 9.08 -21.44 3.96
C ASP A 258 9.53 -20.83 5.30
N TRP A 259 8.66 -20.85 6.32
CA TRP A 259 8.94 -20.39 7.68
C TRP A 259 9.30 -21.57 8.61
N GLU A 260 10.03 -21.26 9.69
CA GLU A 260 10.49 -22.26 10.67
C GLU A 260 9.33 -22.96 11.40
N ASP A 261 8.20 -22.29 11.54
CA ASP A 261 6.97 -22.83 12.14
C ASP A 261 6.07 -23.55 11.11
N GLY A 262 6.59 -23.83 9.91
CA GLY A 262 5.88 -24.54 8.85
C GLY A 262 4.81 -23.69 8.13
N LYS A 263 4.71 -22.41 8.43
CA LYS A 263 3.80 -21.49 7.71
C LYS A 263 4.36 -21.12 6.35
N SER A 264 3.46 -20.68 5.48
CA SER A 264 3.76 -20.25 4.12
C SER A 264 3.79 -18.73 4.00
N THR A 265 4.38 -18.22 2.93
CA THR A 265 4.29 -16.80 2.56
C THR A 265 3.25 -16.62 1.47
N THR A 266 2.33 -15.69 1.63
CA THR A 266 1.42 -15.21 0.59
C THR A 266 2.02 -14.01 -0.11
N GLY A 267 1.91 -13.97 -1.44
CA GLY A 267 2.17 -12.79 -2.26
C GLY A 267 1.03 -12.54 -3.24
N TYR A 268 0.63 -11.27 -3.38
CA TYR A 268 -0.23 -10.85 -4.47
C TYR A 268 0.16 -9.46 -4.98
N VAL A 269 -0.16 -9.19 -6.23
CA VAL A 269 -0.04 -7.87 -6.86
C VAL A 269 -1.17 -7.65 -7.84
N TYR A 270 -1.74 -6.45 -7.85
CA TYR A 270 -2.67 -5.97 -8.87
C TYR A 270 -2.01 -4.89 -9.72
N ILE A 271 -2.18 -5.02 -11.02
CA ILE A 271 -1.56 -4.15 -12.02
C ILE A 271 -2.68 -3.47 -12.83
N ALA A 272 -2.61 -2.16 -12.94
CA ALA A 272 -3.46 -1.34 -13.81
C ALA A 272 -2.62 -0.28 -14.50
N ALA A 273 -2.98 0.10 -15.72
CA ALA A 273 -2.26 1.10 -16.52
C ALA A 273 -0.74 0.83 -16.65
N GLY A 274 -0.32 -0.43 -16.58
CA GLY A 274 1.07 -0.87 -16.68
C GLY A 274 1.89 -0.79 -15.39
N GLY A 275 1.30 -0.37 -14.27
CA GLY A 275 1.96 -0.27 -12.96
C GLY A 275 1.22 -1.01 -11.85
N ALA A 276 1.95 -1.45 -10.82
CA ALA A 276 1.37 -2.06 -9.64
C ALA A 276 0.57 -1.00 -8.85
N ILE A 277 -0.70 -1.29 -8.54
CA ILE A 277 -1.60 -0.39 -7.80
C ILE A 277 -1.77 -0.84 -6.34
N THR A 278 -1.66 -2.14 -6.07
CA THR A 278 -1.60 -2.70 -4.72
C THR A 278 -0.84 -4.01 -4.74
N TRP A 279 -0.16 -4.33 -3.64
CA TRP A 279 0.60 -5.56 -3.46
C TRP A 279 0.76 -5.92 -2.00
N ARG A 280 1.04 -7.19 -1.75
CA ARG A 280 1.34 -7.70 -0.42
C ARG A 280 2.37 -8.82 -0.49
N SER A 281 3.27 -8.82 0.48
CA SER A 281 4.04 -9.98 0.90
C SER A 281 3.77 -10.20 2.38
N GLY A 282 3.41 -11.42 2.79
CA GLY A 282 3.05 -11.65 4.18
C GLY A 282 3.04 -13.12 4.56
N LYS A 283 3.42 -13.41 5.82
CA LYS A 283 3.31 -14.73 6.42
C LYS A 283 1.83 -15.09 6.58
N GLN A 284 1.44 -16.30 6.19
CA GLN A 284 0.08 -16.82 6.41
C GLN A 284 -0.20 -16.99 7.91
N SER A 285 -1.42 -16.73 8.32
CA SER A 285 -1.84 -16.88 9.72
C SER A 285 -2.02 -18.35 10.12
N VAL A 286 -2.36 -19.22 9.15
CA VAL A 286 -2.58 -20.66 9.32
C VAL A 286 -1.48 -21.46 8.64
N THR A 287 -1.26 -22.69 9.08
CA THR A 287 -0.33 -23.63 8.46
C THR A 287 -1.08 -24.46 7.42
N ALA A 288 -0.71 -24.33 6.16
CA ALA A 288 -1.22 -25.16 5.08
C ALA A 288 -0.60 -26.55 5.16
N GLN A 289 -1.37 -27.58 4.87
CA GLN A 289 -0.89 -28.96 4.86
C GLN A 289 -0.34 -29.38 3.49
N LEU A 290 -0.75 -28.69 2.43
CA LEU A 290 -0.36 -28.95 1.04
C LEU A 290 -0.02 -27.65 0.32
N THR A 291 0.84 -27.73 -0.68
CA THR A 291 1.16 -26.60 -1.57
C THR A 291 -0.10 -25.96 -2.18
N THR A 292 -1.03 -26.80 -2.66
CA THR A 292 -2.31 -26.32 -3.23
C THR A 292 -3.15 -25.54 -2.22
N GLU A 293 -3.10 -25.92 -0.95
CA GLU A 293 -3.80 -25.20 0.12
C GLU A 293 -3.16 -23.83 0.38
N ALA A 294 -1.83 -23.76 0.46
CA ALA A 294 -1.10 -22.50 0.60
C ALA A 294 -1.41 -21.53 -0.55
N GLU A 295 -1.42 -22.05 -1.79
CA GLU A 295 -1.79 -21.28 -2.97
C GLU A 295 -3.24 -20.78 -2.91
N TYR A 296 -4.15 -21.63 -2.46
CA TYR A 296 -5.55 -21.24 -2.34
C TYR A 296 -5.76 -20.16 -1.27
N ILE A 297 -5.02 -20.22 -0.16
CA ILE A 297 -5.02 -19.16 0.88
C ILE A 297 -4.50 -17.85 0.28
N ALA A 298 -3.48 -17.90 -0.59
CA ALA A 298 -2.98 -16.72 -1.28
C ALA A 298 -4.04 -16.14 -2.24
N VAL A 299 -4.75 -16.98 -2.98
CA VAL A 299 -5.88 -16.56 -3.83
C VAL A 299 -7.00 -15.91 -3.01
N TRP A 300 -7.31 -16.43 -1.82
CA TRP A 300 -8.29 -15.83 -0.93
C TRP A 300 -7.86 -14.44 -0.46
N ASP A 301 -6.59 -14.25 -0.06
CA ASP A 301 -6.05 -12.95 0.31
C ASP A 301 -6.12 -11.96 -0.87
N ALA A 302 -5.72 -12.40 -2.05
CA ALA A 302 -5.83 -11.62 -3.28
C ALA A 302 -7.29 -11.25 -3.60
N GLY A 303 -8.23 -12.19 -3.44
CA GLY A 303 -9.65 -11.96 -3.68
C GLY A 303 -10.28 -10.92 -2.75
N LYS A 304 -9.80 -10.82 -1.50
CA LYS A 304 -10.25 -9.74 -0.58
C LYS A 304 -9.81 -8.37 -1.10
N GLU A 305 -8.58 -8.27 -1.54
CA GLU A 305 -8.03 -7.05 -2.12
C GLU A 305 -8.76 -6.67 -3.41
N GLU A 306 -9.04 -7.66 -4.27
CA GLU A 306 -9.86 -7.48 -5.47
C GLU A 306 -11.21 -6.84 -5.14
N SER A 307 -11.87 -7.38 -4.13
CA SER A 307 -13.20 -6.92 -3.74
C SER A 307 -13.16 -5.46 -3.23
N TRP A 308 -12.10 -5.08 -2.50
CA TRP A 308 -11.88 -3.72 -2.07
C TRP A 308 -11.59 -2.80 -3.27
N LEU A 309 -10.68 -3.18 -4.17
CA LEU A 309 -10.36 -2.42 -5.38
C LEU A 309 -11.61 -2.19 -6.24
N ARG A 310 -12.39 -3.24 -6.48
CA ARG A 310 -13.60 -3.14 -7.30
C ARG A 310 -14.64 -2.20 -6.69
N ASN A 311 -14.79 -2.22 -5.38
CA ASN A 311 -15.68 -1.28 -4.70
C ASN A 311 -15.14 0.16 -4.77
N LEU A 312 -13.81 0.36 -4.66
CA LEU A 312 -13.19 1.68 -4.86
C LEU A 312 -13.42 2.18 -6.29
N TYR A 313 -13.20 1.33 -7.30
CA TYR A 313 -13.44 1.69 -8.70
C TYR A 313 -14.92 2.04 -8.94
N GLN A 314 -15.84 1.30 -8.32
CA GLN A 314 -17.27 1.60 -8.36
C GLN A 314 -17.59 2.96 -7.76
N ASP A 315 -17.03 3.29 -6.59
CA ASP A 315 -17.19 4.60 -5.94
C ASP A 315 -16.64 5.73 -6.84
N LEU A 316 -15.50 5.48 -7.53
CA LEU A 316 -14.91 6.41 -8.49
C LEU A 316 -15.69 6.52 -9.82
N GLY A 317 -16.77 5.76 -10.00
CA GLY A 317 -17.58 5.76 -11.23
C GLY A 317 -17.00 4.89 -12.36
N VAL A 318 -15.93 4.14 -12.11
CA VAL A 318 -15.27 3.25 -13.08
C VAL A 318 -15.75 1.81 -12.88
N MET A 319 -16.84 1.46 -13.53
CA MET A 319 -17.43 0.12 -13.37
C MET A 319 -16.64 -0.96 -14.11
N GLN A 320 -16.18 -1.97 -13.37
CA GLN A 320 -15.56 -3.17 -13.94
C GLN A 320 -16.65 -4.12 -14.47
N GLN A 321 -16.85 -4.14 -15.77
CA GLN A 321 -17.92 -4.95 -16.40
C GLN A 321 -17.60 -6.44 -16.44
N ASN A 322 -16.33 -6.79 -16.64
CA ASN A 322 -15.89 -8.18 -16.68
C ASN A 322 -15.36 -8.64 -15.30
N PRO A 323 -15.39 -9.95 -15.01
CA PRO A 323 -14.70 -10.51 -13.86
C PRO A 323 -13.22 -10.14 -13.84
N THR A 324 -12.67 -9.79 -12.69
CA THR A 324 -11.24 -9.52 -12.54
C THR A 324 -10.45 -10.81 -12.70
N MET A 325 -9.41 -10.80 -13.54
CA MET A 325 -8.51 -11.94 -13.70
C MET A 325 -7.51 -12.01 -12.56
N ILE A 326 -7.46 -13.13 -11.82
CA ILE A 326 -6.42 -13.45 -10.84
C ILE A 326 -5.60 -14.62 -11.39
N MET A 327 -4.33 -14.39 -11.67
CA MET A 327 -3.41 -15.38 -12.21
C MET A 327 -2.79 -16.19 -11.07
N CYS A 328 -2.81 -17.53 -11.21
CA CYS A 328 -2.24 -18.50 -10.26
C CYS A 328 -1.49 -19.58 -11.05
N ASP A 329 -0.32 -20.01 -10.58
CA ASP A 329 0.46 -21.05 -11.26
C ASP A 329 0.22 -22.47 -10.72
N ASN A 330 -0.73 -22.61 -9.78
CA ASN A 330 -1.13 -23.90 -9.22
C ASN A 330 -2.44 -24.40 -9.85
N THR A 331 -2.35 -25.40 -10.73
CA THR A 331 -3.52 -25.99 -11.42
C THR A 331 -4.54 -26.58 -10.44
N GLY A 332 -4.09 -27.11 -9.30
CA GLY A 332 -4.96 -27.64 -8.25
C GLY A 332 -5.80 -26.53 -7.59
N ALA A 333 -5.18 -25.41 -7.25
CA ALA A 333 -5.88 -24.25 -6.69
C ALA A 333 -6.91 -23.69 -7.68
N VAL A 334 -6.55 -23.56 -8.96
CA VAL A 334 -7.44 -23.14 -10.04
C VAL A 334 -8.64 -24.11 -10.19
N ALA A 335 -8.39 -25.42 -10.17
CA ALA A 335 -9.43 -26.44 -10.31
C ALA A 335 -10.41 -26.42 -9.12
N ILE A 336 -9.90 -26.28 -7.89
CA ILE A 336 -10.73 -26.18 -6.67
C ILE A 336 -11.64 -24.93 -6.72
N ALA A 337 -11.14 -23.82 -7.22
CA ALA A 337 -11.91 -22.59 -7.33
C ALA A 337 -13.02 -22.66 -8.39
N LYS A 338 -12.76 -23.34 -9.51
CA LYS A 338 -13.71 -23.45 -10.64
C LYS A 338 -14.76 -24.55 -10.47
N ASN A 339 -14.46 -25.65 -9.75
CA ASN A 339 -15.30 -26.84 -9.71
C ASN A 339 -15.99 -27.05 -8.36
N PRO A 340 -17.33 -27.01 -8.29
CA PRO A 340 -18.09 -27.26 -7.05
C PRO A 340 -18.06 -28.71 -6.56
N LEU A 341 -17.65 -29.69 -7.40
CA LEU A 341 -17.72 -31.12 -7.08
C LEU A 341 -16.57 -31.65 -6.19
N TYR A 342 -15.54 -30.86 -5.93
CA TYR A 342 -14.43 -31.26 -5.05
C TYR A 342 -14.75 -31.26 -3.55
N HIS A 343 -16.02 -31.52 -3.17
CA HIS A 343 -16.48 -31.59 -1.79
C HIS A 343 -15.83 -32.71 -0.95
N LYS A 344 -15.30 -33.77 -1.57
CA LYS A 344 -14.71 -34.91 -0.81
C LYS A 344 -13.39 -34.57 -0.12
N TRP A 345 -12.61 -33.63 -0.67
CA TRP A 345 -11.32 -33.19 -0.11
C TRP A 345 -11.46 -31.98 0.81
N THR A 346 -12.66 -31.37 0.85
CA THR A 346 -12.94 -30.11 1.53
C THR A 346 -13.78 -30.26 2.80
N LYS A 347 -13.97 -31.48 3.32
CA LYS A 347 -14.77 -31.72 4.54
C LYS A 347 -14.25 -31.06 5.82
N TYR A 348 -13.01 -30.59 5.80
CA TYR A 348 -12.35 -29.85 6.89
C TYR A 348 -11.99 -28.43 6.48
N ILE A 349 -12.57 -27.94 5.37
CA ILE A 349 -12.14 -26.69 4.73
C ILE A 349 -12.91 -25.52 5.31
N ASP A 350 -12.09 -24.64 5.82
CA ASP A 350 -12.24 -23.30 6.30
C ASP A 350 -13.24 -22.46 5.45
N PRO A 351 -14.01 -21.57 6.08
CA PRO A 351 -14.87 -20.56 5.41
C PRO A 351 -14.24 -19.83 4.23
N HIS A 352 -12.89 -19.70 4.20
CA HIS A 352 -12.15 -19.08 3.11
C HIS A 352 -12.40 -19.72 1.73
N PHE A 353 -12.55 -21.06 1.68
CA PHE A 353 -12.78 -21.78 0.41
C PHE A 353 -14.18 -21.55 -0.14
N HIS A 354 -15.19 -21.49 0.75
CA HIS A 354 -16.55 -21.17 0.34
C HIS A 354 -16.66 -19.76 -0.21
N TRP A 355 -16.02 -18.80 0.44
CA TRP A 355 -16.03 -17.39 0.03
C TRP A 355 -15.43 -17.19 -1.37
N VAL A 356 -14.27 -17.77 -1.68
CA VAL A 356 -13.64 -17.67 -3.02
C VAL A 356 -14.58 -18.22 -4.10
N ARG A 357 -15.17 -19.39 -3.88
CA ARG A 357 -16.13 -19.99 -4.82
C ARG A 357 -17.36 -19.13 -5.04
N GLU A 358 -17.96 -18.61 -3.98
CA GLU A 358 -19.09 -17.69 -4.09
C GLU A 358 -18.78 -16.49 -4.96
N LYS A 359 -17.60 -15.89 -4.77
CA LYS A 359 -17.16 -14.73 -5.57
C LYS A 359 -16.89 -15.08 -7.03
N VAL A 360 -16.29 -16.25 -7.29
CA VAL A 360 -16.09 -16.75 -8.67
C VAL A 360 -17.44 -17.05 -9.33
N GLN A 361 -18.36 -17.72 -8.65
CA GLN A 361 -19.72 -18.01 -9.17
C GLN A 361 -20.55 -16.75 -9.40
N ALA A 362 -20.37 -15.74 -8.55
CA ALA A 362 -21.00 -14.42 -8.70
C ALA A 362 -20.37 -13.57 -9.82
N GLY A 363 -19.33 -14.07 -10.51
CA GLY A 363 -18.66 -13.34 -11.59
C GLY A 363 -17.87 -12.12 -11.13
N ARG A 364 -17.48 -12.04 -9.85
CA ARG A 364 -16.67 -10.93 -9.32
C ARG A 364 -15.24 -11.01 -9.85
N PHE A 365 -14.62 -12.16 -9.72
CA PHE A 365 -13.32 -12.46 -10.32
C PHE A 365 -13.27 -13.91 -10.83
N GLN A 366 -12.30 -14.18 -11.66
CA GLN A 366 -12.00 -15.53 -12.14
C GLN A 366 -10.52 -15.84 -11.94
N ILE A 367 -10.22 -17.11 -11.64
CA ILE A 367 -8.86 -17.56 -11.41
C ILE A 367 -8.39 -18.29 -12.65
N GLU A 368 -7.27 -17.83 -13.22
CA GLU A 368 -6.72 -18.40 -14.44
C GLU A 368 -5.29 -18.88 -14.20
N PHE A 369 -4.95 -19.99 -14.86
CA PHE A 369 -3.60 -20.53 -14.81
C PHE A 369 -2.61 -19.63 -15.55
N CYS A 370 -1.46 -19.39 -14.95
CA CYS A 370 -0.29 -18.85 -15.64
C CYS A 370 0.93 -19.74 -15.39
N PRO A 371 1.85 -19.86 -16.37
CA PRO A 371 3.12 -20.54 -16.14
C PRO A 371 3.92 -19.86 -15.02
N THR A 372 4.65 -20.64 -14.20
CA THR A 372 5.48 -20.12 -13.09
C THR A 372 6.52 -19.07 -13.54
N ASN A 373 6.98 -19.14 -14.80
CA ASN A 373 7.88 -18.12 -15.33
C ASN A 373 7.21 -16.76 -15.57
N ASP A 374 5.88 -16.71 -15.61
CA ASP A 374 5.06 -15.52 -15.84
C ASP A 374 4.28 -15.10 -14.57
N GLN A 375 4.53 -15.80 -13.45
CA GLN A 375 3.91 -15.50 -12.16
C GLN A 375 4.59 -14.30 -11.51
N THR A 376 4.02 -13.10 -11.72
CA THR A 376 4.59 -11.85 -11.20
C THR A 376 4.61 -11.80 -9.67
N ALA A 377 3.70 -12.51 -9.00
CA ALA A 377 3.67 -12.55 -7.53
C ALA A 377 4.83 -13.37 -6.91
N ASP A 378 5.58 -14.16 -7.69
CA ASP A 378 6.78 -14.87 -7.23
C ASP A 378 7.78 -13.96 -6.48
N ILE A 379 7.96 -12.73 -6.94
CA ILE A 379 8.87 -11.74 -6.32
C ILE A 379 8.43 -11.31 -4.90
N LEU A 380 7.17 -11.57 -4.56
CA LEU A 380 6.56 -11.23 -3.28
C LEU A 380 6.54 -12.40 -2.29
N THR A 381 6.96 -13.60 -2.71
CA THR A 381 6.92 -14.82 -1.89
C THR A 381 8.29 -15.43 -1.64
N LYS A 382 9.28 -15.18 -2.51
CA LYS A 382 10.62 -15.79 -2.44
C LYS A 382 11.70 -14.89 -3.04
N PRO A 383 12.96 -15.04 -2.63
CA PRO A 383 14.07 -14.36 -3.30
C PRO A 383 14.30 -15.00 -4.67
N LEU A 384 14.35 -14.18 -5.72
CA LEU A 384 14.46 -14.65 -7.11
C LEU A 384 15.87 -14.48 -7.67
N PRO A 385 16.31 -15.37 -8.58
CA PRO A 385 17.50 -15.15 -9.41
C PRO A 385 17.35 -13.87 -10.24
N ARG A 386 18.49 -13.20 -10.52
CA ARG A 386 18.54 -11.91 -11.20
C ARG A 386 17.63 -11.77 -12.44
N PRO A 387 17.61 -12.71 -13.42
CA PRO A 387 16.78 -12.56 -14.60
C PRO A 387 15.28 -12.48 -14.28
N LYS A 388 14.79 -13.37 -13.40
CA LYS A 388 13.39 -13.38 -12.96
C LYS A 388 13.06 -12.14 -12.15
N HIS A 389 13.92 -11.74 -11.22
CA HIS A 389 13.72 -10.53 -10.41
C HIS A 389 13.57 -9.28 -11.30
N ILE A 390 14.44 -9.11 -12.31
CA ILE A 390 14.37 -7.99 -13.26
C ILE A 390 13.07 -8.05 -14.08
N LYS A 391 12.68 -9.25 -14.56
CA LYS A 391 11.45 -9.43 -15.32
C LYS A 391 10.24 -8.94 -14.52
N HIS A 392 10.02 -9.52 -13.34
CA HIS A 392 8.84 -9.20 -12.53
C HIS A 392 8.86 -7.77 -11.99
N THR A 393 10.02 -7.20 -11.70
CA THR A 393 10.16 -5.78 -11.37
C THR A 393 9.62 -4.88 -12.49
N ARG A 394 9.93 -5.20 -13.76
CA ARG A 394 9.42 -4.46 -14.93
C ARG A 394 7.92 -4.68 -15.13
N GLU A 395 7.42 -5.90 -14.96
CA GLU A 395 6.00 -6.23 -15.06
C GLU A 395 5.15 -5.47 -14.03
N MET A 396 5.71 -5.14 -12.87
CA MET A 396 5.11 -4.24 -11.88
C MET A 396 5.22 -2.74 -12.22
N GLY A 397 5.74 -2.40 -13.39
CA GLY A 397 5.86 -1.02 -13.84
C GLY A 397 7.07 -0.25 -13.28
N LEU A 398 8.00 -0.91 -12.57
CA LEU A 398 9.17 -0.22 -12.05
C LEU A 398 10.20 0.05 -13.15
N SER A 399 10.44 1.32 -13.39
CA SER A 399 11.41 1.82 -14.37
C SER A 399 12.18 3.01 -13.81
N PRO A 400 13.37 3.35 -14.37
CA PRO A 400 14.04 4.61 -14.03
C PRO A 400 13.13 5.81 -14.36
N VAL A 401 13.10 6.77 -13.43
CA VAL A 401 12.37 8.04 -13.52
C VAL A 401 13.32 9.17 -13.87
#